data_fd8abd120e98decfe6578e0108686c1f
#
_entry.id   fd8abd120e98decfe6578e0108686c1f
#
_cell.length_a   1.000
_cell.length_b   1.000
_cell.length_c   1.000
_cell.angle_alpha   90.00
_cell.angle_beta   90.00
_cell.angle_gamma   90.00
#
_symmetry.space_group_name_H-M   'P 1'
#
loop_
_entity.id
_entity.type
_entity.pdbx_description
1 polymer ?
#
loop_
_entity_poly.entity_id
_entity_poly.type
_entity_poly.pdbx_seq_one_letter_code
_entity_poly.pdbx_strand_id
1 'polypeptide(L)'
;MTERIEKLIEEMSLEEKARQLTQVNAKIVYTATTAAITGTGEAMGLSEEDKAGIGSVLNFSGADEEKAVQDDHLSKDPHKIPLIFMQDVIHGCHTIFPVPLALGCSFDEALAEECAEMSAVESRLNGVQLTFSPMVDLVRDARWGRVMESTGEDPYLNGLMGKAFVRGYHKGGMLCCVKHFAAYGTAEAGREYNTTDVSERNLKEYFLPAYRACVDEGADAVMSSFNLLNGVPMNGHKDLLVDTLRKEWGFDGVLISDYAAVKEMIAHGYLETMKECADIAINNELDMEMMSSAYVRHLPELVKEGKVSEERINESLRRVLEMKEKAGLFDSPYGGADLEKAKEVNLSP
;
A
#
# COMPACT_ATOMS: atom_id res chain seq x y z
N MET A 1 12.24 -9.49 15.63
CA MET A 1 10.93 -9.41 16.30
C MET A 1 11.11 -8.74 17.65
N THR A 2 10.52 -7.59 17.88
CA THR A 2 10.72 -6.88 19.14
C THR A 2 9.71 -7.36 20.18
N GLU A 3 10.14 -7.45 21.43
CA GLU A 3 9.28 -7.78 22.58
C GLU A 3 8.07 -6.80 22.68
N ARG A 4 8.24 -5.55 22.22
CA ARG A 4 7.20 -4.53 22.14
C ARG A 4 6.03 -4.96 21.25
N ILE A 5 6.30 -5.47 20.05
CA ILE A 5 5.28 -5.84 19.07
C ILE A 5 4.45 -7.03 19.60
N GLU A 6 5.09 -8.06 20.11
CA GLU A 6 4.36 -9.22 20.65
C GLU A 6 3.46 -8.82 21.83
N LYS A 7 3.96 -7.95 22.71
CA LYS A 7 3.16 -7.43 23.82
C LYS A 7 1.94 -6.65 23.33
N LEU A 8 2.09 -5.80 22.31
CA LEU A 8 0.95 -5.07 21.72
C LEU A 8 -0.08 -6.04 21.13
N ILE A 9 0.35 -7.08 20.42
CA ILE A 9 -0.54 -8.10 19.85
C ILE A 9 -1.31 -8.84 20.96
N GLU A 10 -0.66 -9.17 22.08
CA GLU A 10 -1.30 -9.83 23.23
C GLU A 10 -2.31 -8.92 23.96
N GLU A 11 -2.05 -7.62 24.06
CA GLU A 11 -2.87 -6.67 24.79
C GLU A 11 -4.10 -6.20 24.00
N MET A 12 -4.08 -6.25 22.68
CA MET A 12 -5.16 -5.74 21.81
C MET A 12 -6.32 -6.71 21.70
N SER A 13 -7.54 -6.17 21.77
CA SER A 13 -8.76 -6.89 21.38
C SER A 13 -8.82 -7.16 19.88
N LEU A 14 -9.69 -8.08 19.46
CA LEU A 14 -9.90 -8.38 18.02
C LEU A 14 -10.36 -7.15 17.24
N GLU A 15 -11.21 -6.33 17.85
CA GLU A 15 -11.71 -5.07 17.29
C GLU A 15 -10.57 -4.07 17.07
N GLU A 16 -9.66 -3.92 18.03
CA GLU A 16 -8.47 -3.05 17.91
C GLU A 16 -7.49 -3.58 16.84
N LYS A 17 -7.26 -4.89 16.79
CA LYS A 17 -6.45 -5.53 15.74
C LYS A 17 -7.01 -5.24 14.35
N ALA A 18 -8.33 -5.40 14.15
CA ALA A 18 -8.99 -5.12 12.88
C ALA A 18 -8.85 -3.65 12.44
N ARG A 19 -8.93 -2.70 13.40
CA ARG A 19 -8.72 -1.27 13.13
C ARG A 19 -7.29 -0.99 12.65
N GLN A 20 -6.28 -1.62 13.24
CA GLN A 20 -4.88 -1.47 12.81
C GLN A 20 -4.61 -2.02 11.39
N LEU A 21 -5.42 -2.97 10.91
CA LEU A 21 -5.35 -3.54 9.57
C LEU A 21 -6.19 -2.77 8.52
N THR A 22 -6.75 -1.62 8.90
CA THR A 22 -7.60 -0.82 8.03
C THR A 22 -6.95 0.52 7.72
N GLN A 23 -6.88 0.86 6.43
CA GLN A 23 -6.39 2.14 5.93
C GLN A 23 -7.54 3.00 5.40
N VAL A 24 -7.53 4.27 5.75
CA VAL A 24 -8.55 5.22 5.30
C VAL A 24 -7.92 6.52 4.80
N ASN A 25 -8.67 7.29 4.00
CA ASN A 25 -8.27 8.66 3.67
C ASN A 25 -8.23 9.51 4.95
N ALA A 26 -7.19 10.31 5.12
CA ALA A 26 -6.99 11.13 6.30
C ALA A 26 -8.20 12.01 6.66
N LYS A 27 -8.96 12.48 5.66
CA LYS A 27 -10.16 13.30 5.84
C LYS A 27 -11.30 12.57 6.55
N ILE A 28 -11.30 11.25 6.59
CA ILE A 28 -12.31 10.45 7.30
C ILE A 28 -12.07 10.50 8.80
N VAL A 29 -10.82 10.48 9.22
CA VAL A 29 -10.43 10.49 10.64
C VAL A 29 -10.18 11.91 11.17
N TYR A 30 -9.79 12.83 10.28
CA TYR A 30 -9.45 14.21 10.64
C TYR A 30 -10.01 15.21 9.64
N THR A 31 -11.17 15.78 9.95
CA THR A 31 -11.94 16.64 9.02
C THR A 31 -11.30 18.00 8.73
N ALA A 32 -10.40 18.47 9.57
CA ALA A 32 -9.71 19.76 9.41
C ALA A 32 -8.52 19.72 8.44
N THR A 33 -8.21 18.55 7.88
CA THR A 33 -7.10 18.41 6.92
C THR A 33 -7.43 18.96 5.53
N THR A 34 -6.40 19.37 4.80
CA THR A 34 -6.45 19.75 3.38
C THR A 34 -6.48 18.54 2.44
N ALA A 35 -6.32 17.32 2.95
CA ALA A 35 -6.33 16.09 2.17
C ALA A 35 -7.54 16.01 1.22
N ALA A 36 -7.29 15.66 -0.05
CA ALA A 36 -8.35 15.37 -1.01
C ALA A 36 -8.84 13.94 -0.87
N ILE A 37 -10.17 13.74 -0.95
CA ILE A 37 -10.71 12.38 -1.13
C ILE A 37 -10.60 12.04 -2.61
N THR A 38 -9.85 10.99 -2.93
CA THR A 38 -9.79 10.40 -4.26
C THR A 38 -10.67 9.15 -4.29
N GLY A 39 -11.29 8.85 -5.42
CA GLY A 39 -12.21 7.73 -5.56
C GLY A 39 -13.64 8.04 -5.09
N THR A 40 -14.45 6.99 -4.90
CA THR A 40 -15.84 7.12 -4.42
C THR A 40 -15.85 7.54 -2.96
N GLY A 41 -16.30 8.74 -2.66
CA GLY A 41 -16.40 9.31 -1.31
C GLY A 41 -17.50 8.68 -0.43
N GLU A 42 -17.79 7.39 -0.60
CA GLU A 42 -18.77 6.68 0.21
C GLU A 42 -18.37 6.70 1.67
N ALA A 43 -19.31 7.06 2.52
CA ALA A 43 -19.14 6.95 3.97
C ALA A 43 -18.88 5.48 4.33
N MET A 44 -17.70 5.17 4.85
CA MET A 44 -17.34 3.81 5.27
C MET A 44 -18.17 3.33 6.49
N GLY A 45 -18.96 4.22 7.07
CA GLY A 45 -19.81 3.94 8.22
C GLY A 45 -19.02 3.54 9.46
N LEU A 46 -17.82 4.09 9.61
CA LEU A 46 -16.96 3.91 10.79
C LEU A 46 -17.52 4.70 11.97
N SER A 47 -17.55 4.09 13.16
CA SER A 47 -17.83 4.77 14.40
C SER A 47 -16.69 5.71 14.81
N GLU A 48 -16.90 6.60 15.76
CA GLU A 48 -15.81 7.45 16.29
C GLU A 48 -14.71 6.61 16.97
N GLU A 49 -15.09 5.49 17.56
CA GLU A 49 -14.14 4.54 18.14
C GLU A 49 -13.30 3.85 17.06
N ASP A 50 -13.91 3.46 15.93
CA ASP A 50 -13.17 2.91 14.81
C ASP A 50 -12.16 3.91 14.24
N LYS A 51 -12.60 5.15 14.03
CA LYS A 51 -11.73 6.24 13.56
C LYS A 51 -10.55 6.50 14.50
N ALA A 52 -10.78 6.41 15.80
CA ALA A 52 -9.73 6.62 16.81
C ALA A 52 -8.66 5.51 16.80
N GLY A 53 -9.00 4.29 16.39
CA GLY A 53 -8.10 3.14 16.39
C GLY A 53 -7.53 2.74 15.03
N ILE A 54 -7.85 3.47 13.94
CA ILE A 54 -7.32 3.19 12.60
C ILE A 54 -5.79 3.16 12.59
N GLY A 55 -5.21 2.18 11.87
CA GLY A 55 -3.76 1.98 11.86
C GLY A 55 -3.00 2.86 10.87
N SER A 56 -3.64 3.29 9.78
CA SER A 56 -2.97 4.02 8.71
C SER A 56 -3.90 4.98 7.97
N VAL A 57 -3.31 6.02 7.37
CA VAL A 57 -4.02 6.99 6.54
C VAL A 57 -3.30 7.21 5.22
N LEU A 58 -4.07 7.54 4.18
CA LEU A 58 -3.57 7.85 2.85
C LEU A 58 -3.97 9.27 2.40
N ASN A 59 -3.29 9.75 1.37
CA ASN A 59 -3.52 11.04 0.72
C ASN A 59 -3.38 12.23 1.69
N PHE A 60 -2.29 12.24 2.42
CA PHE A 60 -1.98 13.29 3.38
C PHE A 60 -0.48 13.64 3.32
N SER A 61 -0.18 14.92 3.28
CA SER A 61 1.18 15.43 3.43
C SER A 61 1.14 16.86 3.99
N GLY A 62 2.13 17.17 4.79
CA GLY A 62 2.30 18.47 5.42
C GLY A 62 2.75 18.32 6.87
N ALA A 63 3.99 18.72 7.18
CA ALA A 63 4.64 18.43 8.45
C ALA A 63 3.86 18.91 9.69
N ASP A 64 3.26 20.10 9.64
CA ASP A 64 2.50 20.64 10.77
C ASP A 64 1.14 19.94 10.94
N GLU A 65 0.45 19.66 9.82
CA GLU A 65 -0.83 18.95 9.86
C GLU A 65 -0.63 17.50 10.30
N GLU A 66 0.44 16.83 9.83
CA GLU A 66 0.80 15.47 10.23
C GLU A 66 0.97 15.37 11.75
N LYS A 67 1.74 16.29 12.34
CA LYS A 67 1.91 16.34 13.80
C LYS A 67 0.59 16.52 14.53
N ALA A 68 -0.28 17.41 14.06
CA ALA A 68 -1.58 17.65 14.68
C ALA A 68 -2.49 16.43 14.60
N VAL A 69 -2.53 15.73 13.46
CA VAL A 69 -3.30 14.49 13.28
C VAL A 69 -2.75 13.38 14.17
N GLN A 70 -1.43 13.22 14.21
CA GLN A 70 -0.77 12.20 15.03
C GLN A 70 -0.99 12.42 16.51
N ASP A 71 -0.88 13.67 17.00
CA ASP A 71 -1.14 14.03 18.39
C ASP A 71 -2.59 13.76 18.79
N ASP A 72 -3.56 14.14 17.95
CA ASP A 72 -4.97 13.85 18.14
C ASP A 72 -5.23 12.34 18.22
N HIS A 73 -4.68 11.58 17.27
CA HIS A 73 -4.77 10.11 17.24
C HIS A 73 -4.17 9.49 18.51
N LEU A 74 -2.93 9.83 18.83
CA LEU A 74 -2.24 9.28 20.00
C LEU A 74 -2.92 9.66 21.33
N SER A 75 -3.68 10.76 21.37
CA SER A 75 -4.46 11.12 22.54
C SER A 75 -5.61 10.15 22.81
N LYS A 76 -6.15 9.54 21.75
CA LYS A 76 -7.35 8.67 21.74
C LYS A 76 -7.03 7.19 21.74
N ASP A 77 -5.96 6.77 21.05
CA ASP A 77 -5.56 5.38 20.97
C ASP A 77 -5.07 4.86 22.34
N PRO A 78 -5.64 3.74 22.87
CA PRO A 78 -5.27 3.22 24.18
C PRO A 78 -3.85 2.65 24.23
N HIS A 79 -3.35 2.11 23.12
CA HIS A 79 -2.04 1.48 23.00
C HIS A 79 -0.96 2.46 22.53
N LYS A 80 -1.33 3.71 22.17
CA LYS A 80 -0.43 4.74 21.65
C LYS A 80 0.37 4.28 20.43
N ILE A 81 -0.30 3.52 19.54
CA ILE A 81 0.29 3.06 18.28
C ILE A 81 0.19 4.20 17.25
N PRO A 82 1.30 4.72 16.73
CA PRO A 82 1.26 5.81 15.76
C PRO A 82 0.54 5.42 14.47
N LEU A 83 -0.14 6.39 13.84
CA LEU A 83 -0.54 6.26 12.44
C LEU A 83 0.69 6.16 11.55
N ILE A 84 0.59 5.43 10.45
CA ILE A 84 1.53 5.54 9.34
C ILE A 84 0.86 6.29 8.19
N PHE A 85 1.53 7.33 7.68
CA PHE A 85 1.03 8.19 6.60
C PHE A 85 1.60 7.71 5.28
N MET A 86 0.71 7.43 4.33
CA MET A 86 1.06 6.88 3.03
C MET A 86 0.49 7.75 1.90
N GLN A 87 1.23 7.84 0.78
CA GLN A 87 0.82 8.66 -0.36
C GLN A 87 1.40 8.14 -1.67
N ASP A 88 0.74 8.47 -2.79
CA ASP A 88 1.28 8.26 -4.13
C ASP A 88 2.35 9.32 -4.43
N VAL A 89 3.62 8.97 -4.24
CA VAL A 89 4.77 9.79 -4.63
C VAL A 89 5.45 9.10 -5.81
N ILE A 90 4.80 9.14 -6.97
CA ILE A 90 5.19 8.33 -8.13
C ILE A 90 6.36 8.97 -8.91
N HIS A 91 6.37 10.30 -9.00
CA HIS A 91 7.41 11.05 -9.70
C HIS A 91 7.70 12.41 -9.05
N GLY A 92 7.70 12.46 -7.74
CA GLY A 92 8.01 13.64 -6.95
C GLY A 92 6.95 13.96 -5.90
N CYS A 93 7.32 14.82 -4.95
CA CYS A 93 6.44 15.34 -3.90
C CYS A 93 6.14 16.82 -4.17
N HIS A 94 7.05 17.72 -3.84
CA HIS A 94 7.00 19.15 -4.20
C HIS A 94 7.80 19.40 -5.48
N THR A 95 9.00 18.86 -5.59
CA THR A 95 9.73 18.81 -6.85
C THR A 95 9.15 17.71 -7.72
N ILE A 96 8.66 18.08 -8.91
CA ILE A 96 8.06 17.16 -9.86
C ILE A 96 9.10 16.71 -10.88
N PHE A 97 9.45 15.44 -10.85
CA PHE A 97 10.35 14.80 -11.80
C PHE A 97 9.58 14.30 -13.04
N PRO A 98 10.29 13.92 -14.12
CA PRO A 98 9.65 13.27 -15.25
C PRO A 98 8.82 12.05 -14.84
N VAL A 99 7.69 11.81 -15.51
CA VAL A 99 6.87 10.63 -15.26
C VAL A 99 7.66 9.34 -15.49
N PRO A 100 7.32 8.22 -14.81
CA PRO A 100 8.08 6.97 -14.92
C PRO A 100 8.30 6.49 -16.34
N LEU A 101 7.33 6.68 -17.25
CA LEU A 101 7.49 6.34 -18.66
C LEU A 101 8.64 7.13 -19.32
N ALA A 102 8.80 8.41 -18.98
CA ALA A 102 9.91 9.22 -19.49
C ALA A 102 11.26 8.78 -18.87
N LEU A 103 11.27 8.41 -17.58
CA LEU A 103 12.46 7.83 -16.94
C LEU A 103 12.82 6.48 -17.59
N GLY A 104 11.86 5.62 -17.91
CA GLY A 104 12.08 4.39 -18.66
C GLY A 104 12.72 4.63 -20.04
N CYS A 105 12.31 5.70 -20.74
CA CYS A 105 12.91 6.11 -22.03
C CYS A 105 14.37 6.60 -21.91
N SER A 106 14.84 6.95 -20.71
CA SER A 106 16.24 7.32 -20.50
C SER A 106 17.19 6.12 -20.53
N PHE A 107 16.71 4.92 -20.22
CA PHE A 107 17.51 3.71 -19.99
C PHE A 107 18.59 3.91 -18.90
N ASP A 108 18.35 4.83 -17.97
CA ASP A 108 19.31 5.24 -16.93
C ASP A 108 18.73 4.92 -15.54
N GLU A 109 19.19 3.82 -14.96
CA GLU A 109 18.79 3.37 -13.61
C GLU A 109 19.28 4.34 -12.53
N ALA A 110 20.47 4.93 -12.71
CA ALA A 110 21.03 5.85 -11.71
C ALA A 110 20.17 7.11 -11.61
N LEU A 111 19.71 7.65 -12.74
CA LEU A 111 18.80 8.79 -12.78
C LEU A 111 17.47 8.47 -12.08
N ALA A 112 16.89 7.27 -12.32
CA ALA A 112 15.66 6.85 -11.67
C ALA A 112 15.84 6.74 -10.14
N GLU A 113 16.97 6.19 -9.68
CA GLU A 113 17.33 6.08 -8.27
C GLU A 113 17.48 7.45 -7.61
N GLU A 114 18.17 8.40 -8.25
CA GLU A 114 18.32 9.77 -7.75
C GLU A 114 16.99 10.51 -7.65
N CYS A 115 16.12 10.40 -8.65
CA CYS A 115 14.77 10.99 -8.61
C CYS A 115 13.94 10.42 -7.46
N ALA A 116 14.02 9.12 -7.22
CA ALA A 116 13.31 8.45 -6.12
C ALA A 116 13.87 8.88 -4.75
N GLU A 117 15.20 8.98 -4.61
CA GLU A 117 15.86 9.45 -3.39
C GLU A 117 15.40 10.86 -3.01
N MET A 118 15.45 11.80 -3.96
CA MET A 118 15.01 13.18 -3.72
C MET A 118 13.52 13.27 -3.39
N SER A 119 12.68 12.49 -4.10
CA SER A 119 11.25 12.39 -3.80
C SER A 119 11.01 11.89 -2.38
N ALA A 120 11.78 10.91 -1.93
CA ALA A 120 11.69 10.36 -0.58
C ALA A 120 12.11 11.37 0.49
N VAL A 121 13.20 12.09 0.29
CA VAL A 121 13.67 13.13 1.22
C VAL A 121 12.61 14.21 1.42
N GLU A 122 12.06 14.77 0.32
CA GLU A 122 10.99 15.76 0.41
C GLU A 122 9.75 15.19 1.13
N SER A 123 9.33 13.99 0.77
CA SER A 123 8.13 13.35 1.33
C SER A 123 8.27 13.09 2.83
N ARG A 124 9.40 12.58 3.27
CA ARG A 124 9.70 12.33 4.68
C ARG A 124 9.64 13.60 5.52
N LEU A 125 10.23 14.68 5.03
CA LEU A 125 10.19 15.98 5.70
C LEU A 125 8.77 16.56 5.78
N ASN A 126 7.89 16.16 4.85
CA ASN A 126 6.47 16.53 4.82
C ASN A 126 5.55 15.50 5.49
N GLY A 127 6.08 14.51 6.21
CA GLY A 127 5.32 13.60 7.06
C GLY A 127 4.80 12.34 6.38
N VAL A 128 5.33 11.96 5.22
CA VAL A 128 4.99 10.70 4.51
C VAL A 128 6.03 9.63 4.83
N GLN A 129 5.61 8.48 5.33
CA GLN A 129 6.52 7.39 5.67
C GLN A 129 6.60 6.29 4.62
N LEU A 130 5.55 6.10 3.82
CA LEU A 130 5.53 5.09 2.76
C LEU A 130 4.90 5.67 1.48
N THR A 131 5.56 5.40 0.33
CA THR A 131 4.99 5.71 -0.97
C THR A 131 4.35 4.49 -1.63
N PHE A 132 3.21 4.69 -2.34
CA PHE A 132 2.63 3.69 -3.24
C PHE A 132 3.34 3.68 -4.61
N SER A 133 4.64 3.43 -4.58
CA SER A 133 5.57 3.37 -5.72
C SER A 133 6.71 2.39 -5.37
N PRO A 134 7.36 1.74 -6.35
CA PRO A 134 7.20 1.90 -7.80
C PRO A 134 5.97 1.19 -8.37
N MET A 135 5.46 1.73 -9.48
CA MET A 135 4.47 1.06 -10.32
C MET A 135 5.21 0.30 -11.43
N VAL A 136 5.13 -1.03 -11.37
CA VAL A 136 5.84 -1.92 -12.28
C VAL A 136 4.90 -2.77 -13.15
N ASP A 137 3.68 -2.30 -13.34
CA ASP A 137 2.78 -2.91 -14.32
C ASP A 137 3.37 -2.79 -15.72
N LEU A 138 3.52 -3.93 -16.38
CA LEU A 138 4.01 -3.96 -17.74
C LEU A 138 2.93 -3.49 -18.71
N VAL A 139 3.20 -2.45 -19.48
CA VAL A 139 2.25 -1.90 -20.46
C VAL A 139 2.21 -2.76 -21.71
N ARG A 140 1.02 -3.29 -22.06
CA ARG A 140 0.77 -4.02 -23.30
C ARG A 140 -0.24 -3.33 -24.20
N ASP A 141 -1.11 -2.50 -23.63
CA ASP A 141 -2.07 -1.71 -24.37
C ASP A 141 -1.86 -0.22 -24.09
N ALA A 142 -1.40 0.52 -25.09
CA ALA A 142 -1.13 1.97 -24.96
C ALA A 142 -2.39 2.81 -24.71
N ARG A 143 -3.60 2.23 -24.81
CA ARG A 143 -4.87 2.89 -24.46
C ARG A 143 -5.13 2.90 -22.97
N TRP A 144 -4.40 2.10 -22.18
CA TRP A 144 -4.55 2.07 -20.73
C TRP A 144 -4.23 3.44 -20.11
N GLY A 145 -5.13 3.96 -19.27
CA GLY A 145 -5.03 5.33 -18.75
C GLY A 145 -3.84 5.58 -17.82
N ARG A 146 -3.22 4.50 -17.29
CA ARG A 146 -2.09 4.58 -16.35
C ARG A 146 -0.73 4.27 -16.98
N VAL A 147 -0.63 4.28 -18.31
CA VAL A 147 0.63 4.02 -19.05
C VAL A 147 1.77 4.90 -18.55
N MET A 148 1.49 6.16 -18.21
CA MET A 148 2.50 7.13 -17.77
C MET A 148 3.14 6.78 -16.41
N GLU A 149 2.49 5.96 -15.59
CA GLU A 149 3.01 5.54 -14.28
C GLU A 149 4.01 4.38 -14.40
N SER A 150 4.01 3.66 -15.52
CA SER A 150 4.92 2.53 -15.81
C SER A 150 6.19 3.00 -16.50
N THR A 151 7.27 2.22 -16.39
CA THR A 151 8.52 2.45 -17.16
C THR A 151 8.50 1.83 -18.55
N GLY A 152 7.40 1.21 -18.98
CA GLY A 152 7.16 0.81 -20.37
C GLY A 152 6.78 -0.66 -20.58
N GLU A 153 7.14 -1.19 -21.76
CA GLU A 153 6.68 -2.49 -22.25
C GLU A 153 7.74 -3.61 -22.15
N ASP A 154 8.97 -3.29 -21.79
CA ASP A 154 10.04 -4.28 -21.65
C ASP A 154 10.11 -4.79 -20.21
N PRO A 155 9.92 -6.12 -19.97
CA PRO A 155 9.86 -6.66 -18.62
C PRO A 155 11.21 -6.60 -17.89
N TYR A 156 12.33 -6.66 -18.61
CA TYR A 156 13.64 -6.58 -18.02
C TYR A 156 13.98 -5.15 -17.57
N LEU A 157 13.78 -4.17 -18.44
CA LEU A 157 13.98 -2.76 -18.12
C LEU A 157 13.05 -2.33 -16.98
N ASN A 158 11.79 -2.75 -17.01
CA ASN A 158 10.82 -2.45 -15.96
C ASN A 158 11.29 -2.99 -14.59
N GLY A 159 11.86 -4.19 -14.55
CA GLY A 159 12.48 -4.75 -13.35
C GLY A 159 13.70 -3.96 -12.87
N LEU A 160 14.60 -3.55 -13.76
CA LEU A 160 15.77 -2.74 -13.42
C LEU A 160 15.38 -1.38 -12.84
N MET A 161 14.45 -0.68 -13.50
CA MET A 161 13.93 0.62 -13.03
C MET A 161 13.19 0.47 -11.72
N GLY A 162 12.37 -0.57 -11.55
CA GLY A 162 11.68 -0.86 -10.29
C GLY A 162 12.65 -1.02 -9.12
N LYS A 163 13.73 -1.78 -9.30
CA LYS A 163 14.81 -1.89 -8.30
C LYS A 163 15.47 -0.55 -7.98
N ALA A 164 15.75 0.26 -9.01
CA ALA A 164 16.34 1.58 -8.83
C ALA A 164 15.43 2.48 -7.98
N PHE A 165 14.12 2.49 -8.23
CA PHE A 165 13.14 3.20 -7.40
C PHE A 165 13.15 2.72 -5.94
N VAL A 166 13.14 1.40 -5.70
CA VAL A 166 13.20 0.83 -4.34
C VAL A 166 14.44 1.32 -3.60
N ARG A 167 15.63 1.22 -4.25
CA ARG A 167 16.88 1.71 -3.64
C ARG A 167 16.84 3.21 -3.35
N GLY A 168 16.34 4.01 -4.29
CA GLY A 168 16.24 5.46 -4.13
C GLY A 168 15.33 5.84 -2.96
N TYR A 169 14.14 5.24 -2.84
CA TYR A 169 13.25 5.50 -1.71
C TYR A 169 13.90 5.14 -0.38
N HIS A 170 14.57 3.98 -0.29
CA HIS A 170 15.27 3.56 0.92
C HIS A 170 16.45 4.50 1.27
N LYS A 171 17.22 4.98 0.29
CA LYS A 171 18.27 5.96 0.51
C LYS A 171 17.75 7.28 1.08
N GLY A 172 16.59 7.74 0.58
CA GLY A 172 15.87 8.90 1.12
C GLY A 172 15.16 8.63 2.45
N GLY A 173 15.23 7.41 2.98
CA GLY A 173 14.68 7.01 4.27
C GLY A 173 13.16 6.76 4.26
N MET A 174 12.54 6.53 3.12
CA MET A 174 11.10 6.26 2.96
C MET A 174 10.86 4.81 2.59
N LEU A 175 9.80 4.21 3.13
CA LEU A 175 9.33 2.90 2.74
C LEU A 175 8.60 2.94 1.40
N CYS A 176 8.53 1.81 0.70
CA CYS A 176 7.92 1.72 -0.61
C CYS A 176 6.96 0.54 -0.76
N CYS A 177 5.95 0.73 -1.61
CA CYS A 177 4.95 -0.27 -1.95
C CYS A 177 4.91 -0.50 -3.45
N VAL A 178 5.33 -1.68 -3.88
CA VAL A 178 5.30 -2.07 -5.31
C VAL A 178 3.88 -2.34 -5.75
N LYS A 179 3.48 -1.82 -6.91
CA LYS A 179 2.11 -1.93 -7.42
C LYS A 179 2.04 -2.13 -8.93
N HIS A 180 0.93 -2.66 -9.47
CA HIS A 180 -0.19 -3.31 -8.79
C HIS A 180 -0.12 -4.81 -9.09
N PHE A 181 0.02 -5.62 -8.10
CA PHE A 181 0.20 -7.08 -8.25
C PHE A 181 -1.14 -7.76 -8.52
N ALA A 182 -1.39 -8.31 -9.75
CA ALA A 182 -0.47 -8.36 -10.86
C ALA A 182 -1.20 -8.23 -12.22
N ALA A 183 -0.40 -7.94 -13.24
CA ALA A 183 -0.81 -7.92 -14.65
C ALA A 183 -1.88 -6.87 -15.00
N TYR A 184 -1.99 -5.78 -14.25
CA TYR A 184 -3.02 -4.75 -14.42
C TYR A 184 -2.83 -3.94 -15.71
N GLY A 185 -1.60 -3.74 -16.19
CA GLY A 185 -1.29 -3.04 -17.44
C GLY A 185 -1.74 -3.76 -18.73
N THR A 186 -2.40 -4.90 -18.62
CA THR A 186 -2.92 -5.68 -19.74
C THR A 186 -4.44 -5.91 -19.66
N ALA A 187 -5.15 -5.06 -18.90
CA ALA A 187 -6.60 -5.11 -18.85
C ALA A 187 -7.23 -4.97 -20.24
N GLU A 188 -8.29 -5.72 -20.52
CA GLU A 188 -8.95 -5.76 -21.82
C GLU A 188 -9.34 -4.39 -22.34
N ALA A 189 -8.97 -4.10 -23.59
CA ALA A 189 -9.18 -2.84 -24.28
C ALA A 189 -8.56 -1.61 -23.59
N GLY A 190 -7.58 -1.80 -22.70
CA GLY A 190 -6.97 -0.73 -21.90
C GLY A 190 -7.93 -0.10 -20.89
N ARG A 191 -8.99 -0.79 -20.51
CA ARG A 191 -10.00 -0.24 -19.57
C ARG A 191 -9.65 -0.59 -18.13
N GLU A 192 -9.62 0.44 -17.30
CA GLU A 192 -9.45 0.30 -15.86
C GLU A 192 -10.46 -0.70 -15.27
N TYR A 193 -10.05 -1.44 -14.24
CA TYR A 193 -10.84 -2.44 -13.51
C TYR A 193 -11.32 -3.65 -14.33
N ASN A 194 -10.96 -3.72 -15.60
CA ASN A 194 -11.44 -4.78 -16.47
C ASN A 194 -10.62 -6.07 -16.31
N THR A 195 -11.10 -7.13 -16.93
CA THR A 195 -10.49 -8.46 -16.93
C THR A 195 -9.11 -8.45 -17.61
N THR A 196 -8.21 -9.22 -17.05
CA THR A 196 -6.95 -9.61 -17.65
C THR A 196 -6.96 -11.11 -17.86
N ASP A 197 -6.86 -11.55 -19.12
CA ASP A 197 -6.83 -12.98 -19.49
C ASP A 197 -5.47 -13.30 -20.13
N VAL A 198 -4.61 -13.96 -19.36
CA VAL A 198 -3.24 -14.29 -19.78
C VAL A 198 -2.91 -15.72 -19.41
N SER A 199 -2.15 -16.40 -20.29
CA SER A 199 -1.64 -17.73 -19.97
C SER A 199 -0.66 -17.68 -18.78
N GLU A 200 -0.60 -18.78 -18.02
CA GLU A 200 0.38 -18.92 -16.92
C GLU A 200 1.83 -18.68 -17.39
N ARG A 201 2.19 -19.13 -18.59
CA ARG A 201 3.48 -18.88 -19.19
C ARG A 201 3.74 -17.37 -19.35
N ASN A 202 2.81 -16.64 -19.97
CA ASN A 202 2.97 -15.20 -20.20
C ASN A 202 3.02 -14.44 -18.87
N LEU A 203 2.22 -14.87 -17.89
CA LEU A 203 2.22 -14.29 -16.56
C LEU A 203 3.61 -14.39 -15.93
N LYS A 204 4.19 -15.57 -15.91
CA LYS A 204 5.53 -15.82 -15.33
C LYS A 204 6.67 -15.23 -16.12
N GLU A 205 6.56 -15.15 -17.45
CA GLU A 205 7.64 -14.69 -18.34
C GLU A 205 7.69 -13.15 -18.44
N TYR A 206 6.53 -12.48 -18.44
CA TYR A 206 6.45 -11.05 -18.74
C TYR A 206 5.94 -10.19 -17.56
N PHE A 207 4.93 -10.64 -16.83
CA PHE A 207 4.22 -9.76 -15.89
C PHE A 207 4.72 -9.86 -14.45
N LEU A 208 5.19 -11.03 -14.01
CA LEU A 208 5.69 -11.21 -12.65
C LEU A 208 7.15 -10.79 -12.41
N PRO A 209 8.06 -10.81 -13.40
CA PRO A 209 9.49 -10.59 -13.14
C PRO A 209 9.83 -9.23 -12.49
N ALA A 210 9.14 -8.15 -12.88
CA ALA A 210 9.41 -6.83 -12.34
C ALA A 210 9.00 -6.73 -10.85
N TYR A 211 7.88 -7.34 -10.46
CA TYR A 211 7.48 -7.43 -9.03
C TYR A 211 8.49 -8.25 -8.24
N ARG A 212 8.90 -9.41 -8.78
CA ARG A 212 9.92 -10.24 -8.15
C ARG A 212 11.22 -9.47 -7.93
N ALA A 213 11.66 -8.73 -8.94
CA ALA A 213 12.88 -7.91 -8.85
C ALA A 213 12.78 -6.87 -7.72
N CYS A 214 11.63 -6.21 -7.55
CA CYS A 214 11.42 -5.25 -6.47
C CYS A 214 11.34 -5.92 -5.09
N VAL A 215 10.71 -7.09 -4.98
CA VAL A 215 10.67 -7.89 -3.74
C VAL A 215 12.08 -8.33 -3.35
N ASP A 216 12.86 -8.85 -4.28
CA ASP A 216 14.25 -9.25 -4.05
C ASP A 216 15.16 -8.06 -3.69
N GLU A 217 14.82 -6.82 -4.08
CA GLU A 217 15.51 -5.59 -3.70
C GLU A 217 15.08 -5.09 -2.31
N GLY A 218 14.05 -5.69 -1.70
CA GLY A 218 13.61 -5.42 -0.32
C GLY A 218 12.45 -4.44 -0.22
N ALA A 219 11.55 -4.39 -1.21
CA ALA A 219 10.29 -3.62 -1.11
C ALA A 219 9.53 -3.95 0.18
N ASP A 220 9.01 -2.93 0.86
CA ASP A 220 8.39 -3.03 2.19
C ASP A 220 6.94 -3.51 2.14
N ALA A 221 6.26 -3.16 1.06
CA ALA A 221 4.88 -3.54 0.81
C ALA A 221 4.65 -3.90 -0.66
N VAL A 222 3.59 -4.66 -0.91
CA VAL A 222 3.07 -4.96 -2.25
C VAL A 222 1.58 -4.62 -2.25
N MET A 223 1.10 -3.95 -3.30
CA MET A 223 -0.32 -3.63 -3.46
C MET A 223 -0.96 -4.57 -4.47
N SER A 224 -2.05 -5.25 -4.07
CA SER A 224 -2.87 -6.06 -4.99
C SER A 224 -3.65 -5.17 -5.96
N SER A 225 -3.83 -5.62 -7.18
CA SER A 225 -4.48 -4.83 -8.24
C SER A 225 -6.01 -4.93 -8.23
N PHE A 226 -6.66 -4.05 -9.01
CA PHE A 226 -8.11 -4.01 -9.18
C PHE A 226 -8.68 -5.10 -10.08
N ASN A 227 -7.92 -5.54 -11.07
CA ASN A 227 -8.45 -6.38 -12.16
C ASN A 227 -8.80 -7.81 -11.72
N LEU A 228 -9.67 -8.40 -12.50
CA LEU A 228 -9.80 -9.86 -12.55
C LEU A 228 -8.61 -10.42 -13.34
N LEU A 229 -7.93 -11.40 -12.80
CA LEU A 229 -6.93 -12.18 -13.52
C LEU A 229 -7.45 -13.59 -13.75
N ASN A 230 -7.67 -13.94 -15.03
CA ASN A 230 -8.23 -15.23 -15.42
C ASN A 230 -9.55 -15.57 -14.68
N GLY A 231 -10.39 -14.56 -14.48
CA GLY A 231 -11.69 -14.70 -13.83
C GLY A 231 -11.68 -14.59 -12.29
N VAL A 232 -10.52 -14.38 -11.65
CA VAL A 232 -10.41 -14.25 -10.19
C VAL A 232 -9.94 -12.85 -9.83
N PRO A 233 -10.67 -12.09 -8.95
CA PRO A 233 -10.18 -10.81 -8.44
C PRO A 233 -8.87 -10.99 -7.68
N MET A 234 -7.95 -10.04 -7.81
CA MET A 234 -6.61 -10.22 -7.20
C MET A 234 -6.66 -10.44 -5.68
N ASN A 235 -7.56 -9.78 -4.94
CA ASN A 235 -7.70 -10.01 -3.49
C ASN A 235 -8.21 -11.42 -3.15
N GLY A 236 -8.82 -12.12 -4.14
CA GLY A 236 -9.25 -13.51 -4.05
C GLY A 236 -8.26 -14.54 -4.61
N HIS A 237 -7.13 -14.09 -5.18
CA HIS A 237 -6.22 -14.93 -5.97
C HIS A 237 -5.16 -15.62 -5.11
N LYS A 238 -5.55 -16.69 -4.41
CA LYS A 238 -4.68 -17.45 -3.50
C LYS A 238 -3.34 -17.87 -4.12
N ASP A 239 -3.37 -18.41 -5.34
CA ASP A 239 -2.17 -18.95 -5.99
C ASP A 239 -1.09 -17.86 -6.20
N LEU A 240 -1.51 -16.61 -6.42
CA LEU A 240 -0.57 -15.51 -6.58
C LEU A 240 -0.19 -14.85 -5.24
N LEU A 241 -1.16 -14.56 -4.38
CA LEU A 241 -0.88 -13.86 -3.13
C LEU A 241 -0.17 -14.76 -2.11
N VAL A 242 -0.64 -16.01 -1.97
CA VAL A 242 -0.10 -16.93 -0.96
C VAL A 242 1.00 -17.81 -1.55
N ASP A 243 0.70 -18.55 -2.64
CA ASP A 243 1.63 -19.58 -3.09
C ASP A 243 2.83 -18.97 -3.84
N THR A 244 2.62 -17.94 -4.67
CA THR A 244 3.70 -17.27 -5.38
C THR A 244 4.39 -16.20 -4.52
N LEU A 245 3.67 -15.16 -4.08
CA LEU A 245 4.28 -14.02 -3.40
C LEU A 245 4.85 -14.41 -2.03
N ARG A 246 4.05 -15.06 -1.17
CA ARG A 246 4.48 -15.41 0.19
C ARG A 246 5.43 -16.60 0.22
N LYS A 247 5.00 -17.75 -0.35
CA LYS A 247 5.76 -19.00 -0.19
C LYS A 247 6.92 -19.14 -1.16
N GLU A 248 6.70 -18.90 -2.47
CA GLU A 248 7.75 -19.08 -3.47
C GLU A 248 8.78 -17.95 -3.40
N TRP A 249 8.33 -16.70 -3.28
CA TRP A 249 9.24 -15.55 -3.24
C TRP A 249 9.72 -15.20 -1.82
N GLY A 250 9.04 -15.70 -0.80
CA GLY A 250 9.40 -15.43 0.60
C GLY A 250 9.13 -13.99 1.03
N PHE A 251 8.17 -13.31 0.38
CA PHE A 251 7.82 -11.94 0.76
C PHE A 251 7.18 -11.91 2.14
N ASP A 252 7.81 -11.23 3.07
CA ASP A 252 7.38 -11.08 4.47
C ASP A 252 6.88 -9.66 4.83
N GLY A 253 6.95 -8.71 3.88
CA GLY A 253 6.39 -7.37 4.03
C GLY A 253 4.86 -7.33 4.02
N VAL A 254 4.30 -6.10 4.06
CA VAL A 254 2.84 -5.89 4.12
C VAL A 254 2.20 -6.03 2.75
N LEU A 255 1.16 -6.86 2.63
CA LEU A 255 0.30 -6.92 1.44
C LEU A 255 -0.91 -6.01 1.68
N ILE A 256 -1.08 -4.99 0.83
CA ILE A 256 -2.13 -3.97 0.92
C ILE A 256 -3.10 -4.13 -0.26
N SER A 257 -4.41 -3.96 -0.05
CA SER A 257 -5.36 -3.86 -1.18
C SER A 257 -5.22 -2.50 -1.86
N ASP A 258 -5.58 -2.43 -3.14
CA ASP A 258 -5.84 -1.14 -3.75
C ASP A 258 -7.15 -0.52 -3.22
N TYR A 259 -7.42 0.74 -3.57
CA TYR A 259 -8.52 1.56 -3.07
C TYR A 259 -9.89 0.89 -3.28
N ALA A 260 -10.54 0.50 -2.19
CA ALA A 260 -11.80 -0.22 -2.15
C ALA A 260 -11.81 -1.59 -2.88
N ALA A 261 -10.67 -2.11 -3.33
CA ALA A 261 -10.59 -3.32 -4.14
C ALA A 261 -11.12 -4.59 -3.44
N VAL A 262 -11.09 -4.64 -2.11
CA VAL A 262 -11.74 -5.72 -1.34
C VAL A 262 -13.25 -5.70 -1.56
N LYS A 263 -13.90 -4.52 -1.50
CA LYS A 263 -15.34 -4.35 -1.76
C LYS A 263 -15.68 -4.65 -3.22
N GLU A 264 -14.80 -4.35 -4.15
CA GLU A 264 -15.03 -4.53 -5.59
C GLU A 264 -15.15 -5.99 -6.01
N MET A 265 -14.74 -6.96 -5.19
CA MET A 265 -15.04 -8.37 -5.41
C MET A 265 -16.54 -8.65 -5.55
N ILE A 266 -17.40 -7.82 -4.92
CA ILE A 266 -18.86 -7.88 -5.10
C ILE A 266 -19.26 -7.34 -6.48
N ALA A 267 -18.71 -6.20 -6.88
CA ALA A 267 -19.00 -5.58 -8.17
C ALA A 267 -18.55 -6.47 -9.35
N HIS A 268 -17.47 -7.21 -9.17
CA HIS A 268 -17.01 -8.22 -10.12
C HIS A 268 -17.90 -9.47 -10.17
N GLY A 269 -18.89 -9.60 -9.29
CA GLY A 269 -19.78 -10.78 -9.23
C GLY A 269 -19.08 -12.03 -8.68
N TYR A 270 -17.96 -11.89 -8.00
CA TYR A 270 -17.19 -13.00 -7.43
C TYR A 270 -17.73 -13.42 -6.06
N LEU A 271 -18.16 -12.46 -5.24
CA LEU A 271 -18.74 -12.65 -3.91
C LEU A 271 -20.03 -11.82 -3.78
N GLU A 272 -20.85 -12.15 -2.77
CA GLU A 272 -22.15 -11.49 -2.55
C GLU A 272 -22.10 -10.46 -1.44
N THR A 273 -21.23 -10.64 -0.41
CA THR A 273 -21.23 -9.82 0.80
C THR A 273 -19.85 -9.33 1.19
N MET A 274 -19.79 -8.20 1.90
CA MET A 274 -18.54 -7.67 2.48
C MET A 274 -17.89 -8.64 3.47
N LYS A 275 -18.68 -9.44 4.16
CA LYS A 275 -18.18 -10.45 5.09
C LYS A 275 -17.42 -11.55 4.36
N GLU A 276 -17.95 -12.03 3.23
CA GLU A 276 -17.23 -12.98 2.37
C GLU A 276 -15.97 -12.36 1.79
N CYS A 277 -16.00 -11.07 1.42
CA CYS A 277 -14.81 -10.36 0.97
C CYS A 277 -13.72 -10.30 2.05
N ALA A 278 -14.10 -9.98 3.30
CA ALA A 278 -13.17 -9.97 4.43
C ALA A 278 -12.58 -11.35 4.71
N ASP A 279 -13.42 -12.40 4.68
CA ASP A 279 -13.01 -13.79 4.90
C ASP A 279 -11.96 -14.23 3.86
N ILE A 280 -12.26 -14.04 2.58
CA ILE A 280 -11.34 -14.43 1.50
C ILE A 280 -10.06 -13.61 1.53
N ALA A 281 -10.14 -12.29 1.69
CA ALA A 281 -8.99 -11.41 1.67
C ALA A 281 -7.99 -11.74 2.80
N ILE A 282 -8.44 -11.86 4.05
CA ILE A 282 -7.56 -12.14 5.19
C ILE A 282 -6.96 -13.55 5.11
N ASN A 283 -7.74 -14.56 4.66
CA ASN A 283 -7.25 -15.92 4.49
C ASN A 283 -6.30 -16.06 3.28
N ASN A 284 -6.31 -15.12 2.34
CA ASN A 284 -5.31 -14.98 1.28
C ASN A 284 -4.14 -14.07 1.66
N GLU A 285 -3.95 -13.86 2.96
CA GLU A 285 -2.82 -13.10 3.52
C GLU A 285 -2.75 -11.62 3.08
N LEU A 286 -3.88 -11.02 2.72
CA LEU A 286 -4.00 -9.59 2.58
C LEU A 286 -3.97 -8.96 3.98
N ASP A 287 -2.89 -8.24 4.30
CA ASP A 287 -2.66 -7.75 5.66
C ASP A 287 -3.42 -6.46 5.95
N MET A 288 -3.52 -5.56 4.96
CA MET A 288 -4.14 -4.26 5.13
C MET A 288 -5.17 -4.00 4.03
N GLU A 289 -6.40 -3.67 4.42
CA GLU A 289 -7.41 -3.21 3.48
C GLU A 289 -7.40 -1.69 3.34
N MET A 290 -7.56 -1.19 2.11
CA MET A 290 -7.67 0.24 1.83
C MET A 290 -9.11 0.60 1.48
N MET A 291 -9.73 1.49 2.29
CA MET A 291 -10.99 2.16 1.97
C MET A 291 -12.23 1.27 1.78
N SER A 292 -12.28 0.06 2.36
CA SER A 292 -13.44 -0.82 2.25
C SER A 292 -14.22 -1.07 3.55
N SER A 293 -13.61 -0.89 4.71
CA SER A 293 -14.14 -1.20 6.05
C SER A 293 -14.56 -2.67 6.27
N ALA A 294 -14.09 -3.58 5.41
CA ALA A 294 -14.43 -5.00 5.50
C ALA A 294 -13.85 -5.61 6.80
N TYR A 295 -12.61 -5.28 7.13
CA TYR A 295 -11.91 -5.84 8.28
C TYR A 295 -12.50 -5.34 9.61
N VAL A 296 -12.63 -4.05 9.78
CA VAL A 296 -13.22 -3.46 11.00
C VAL A 296 -14.60 -4.04 11.30
N ARG A 297 -15.41 -4.26 10.27
CA ARG A 297 -16.80 -4.71 10.43
C ARG A 297 -16.95 -6.21 10.65
N HIS A 298 -16.08 -7.02 10.04
CA HIS A 298 -16.36 -8.44 9.92
C HIS A 298 -15.30 -9.37 10.52
N LEU A 299 -14.03 -8.95 10.69
CA LEU A 299 -13.02 -9.85 11.24
C LEU A 299 -13.36 -10.37 12.65
N PRO A 300 -13.84 -9.55 13.61
CA PRO A 300 -14.19 -10.07 14.93
C PRO A 300 -15.32 -11.13 14.90
N GLU A 301 -16.28 -10.96 13.98
CA GLU A 301 -17.35 -11.93 13.81
C GLU A 301 -16.86 -13.20 13.15
N LEU A 302 -16.03 -13.11 12.11
CA LEU A 302 -15.44 -14.25 11.40
C LEU A 302 -14.59 -15.13 12.33
N VAL A 303 -13.88 -14.53 13.27
CA VAL A 303 -13.14 -15.27 14.31
C VAL A 303 -14.12 -16.01 15.25
N LYS A 304 -15.16 -15.35 15.71
CA LYS A 304 -16.20 -15.97 16.57
C LYS A 304 -16.92 -17.14 15.87
N GLU A 305 -17.03 -17.10 14.54
CA GLU A 305 -17.58 -18.16 13.72
C GLU A 305 -16.57 -19.28 13.36
N GLY A 306 -15.29 -19.10 13.70
CA GLY A 306 -14.24 -20.05 13.38
C GLY A 306 -13.82 -20.11 11.92
N LYS A 307 -14.21 -19.11 11.09
CA LYS A 307 -13.82 -18.99 9.68
C LYS A 307 -12.41 -18.42 9.50
N VAL A 308 -12.03 -17.50 10.39
CA VAL A 308 -10.70 -16.88 10.46
C VAL A 308 -10.09 -17.23 11.81
N SER A 309 -8.84 -17.65 11.84
CA SER A 309 -8.13 -17.82 13.10
C SER A 309 -7.62 -16.49 13.63
N GLU A 310 -7.62 -16.31 14.95
CA GLU A 310 -7.01 -15.12 15.54
C GLU A 310 -5.51 -15.03 15.20
N GLU A 311 -4.82 -16.17 15.09
CA GLU A 311 -3.42 -16.20 14.68
C GLU A 311 -3.21 -15.62 13.29
N ARG A 312 -4.12 -15.85 12.33
CA ARG A 312 -4.04 -15.23 10.99
C ARG A 312 -4.09 -13.68 11.10
N ILE A 313 -4.94 -13.15 11.98
CA ILE A 313 -5.02 -11.71 12.25
C ILE A 313 -3.72 -11.23 12.92
N ASN A 314 -3.20 -11.98 13.89
CA ASN A 314 -1.95 -11.67 14.59
C ASN A 314 -0.76 -11.60 13.63
N GLU A 315 -0.66 -12.51 12.67
CA GLU A 315 0.40 -12.49 11.64
C GLU A 315 0.31 -11.24 10.76
N SER A 316 -0.88 -10.83 10.32
CA SER A 316 -1.07 -9.61 9.56
C SER A 316 -0.74 -8.37 10.39
N LEU A 317 -1.20 -8.32 11.64
CA LEU A 317 -0.92 -7.24 12.56
C LEU A 317 0.58 -7.11 12.85
N ARG A 318 1.28 -8.24 13.02
CA ARG A 318 2.73 -8.27 13.22
C ARG A 318 3.46 -7.57 12.06
N ARG A 319 3.15 -7.92 10.82
CA ARG A 319 3.74 -7.29 9.63
C ARG A 319 3.48 -5.78 9.59
N VAL A 320 2.27 -5.34 9.91
CA VAL A 320 1.91 -3.92 9.96
C VAL A 320 2.68 -3.18 11.06
N LEU A 321 2.79 -3.76 12.26
CA LEU A 321 3.55 -3.15 13.36
C LEU A 321 5.06 -3.14 13.08
N GLU A 322 5.62 -4.19 12.48
CA GLU A 322 7.02 -4.23 12.04
C GLU A 322 7.32 -3.18 10.96
N MET A 323 6.39 -2.95 10.03
CA MET A 323 6.49 -1.86 9.06
C MET A 323 6.52 -0.49 9.75
N LYS A 324 5.68 -0.25 10.76
CA LYS A 324 5.71 0.97 11.58
C LYS A 324 7.01 1.12 12.36
N GLU A 325 7.54 0.03 12.91
CA GLU A 325 8.85 0.02 13.58
C GLU A 325 9.99 0.35 12.62
N LYS A 326 9.99 -0.25 11.42
CA LYS A 326 10.95 0.05 10.34
C LYS A 326 10.88 1.52 9.90
N ALA A 327 9.69 2.12 9.89
CA ALA A 327 9.49 3.54 9.64
C ALA A 327 10.00 4.46 10.78
N GLY A 328 10.40 3.88 11.93
CA GLY A 328 10.88 4.59 13.10
C GLY A 328 9.78 5.24 13.95
N LEU A 329 8.50 4.90 13.70
CA LEU A 329 7.35 5.56 14.31
C LEU A 329 7.24 5.30 15.82
N PHE A 330 7.70 4.17 16.32
CA PHE A 330 7.69 3.87 17.76
C PHE A 330 8.74 4.64 18.55
N ASP A 331 9.77 5.15 17.89
CA ASP A 331 10.82 5.97 18.51
C ASP A 331 10.52 7.46 18.33
N SER A 332 9.96 7.83 17.18
CA SER A 332 9.51 9.19 16.86
C SER A 332 8.20 9.10 16.05
N PRO A 333 7.03 9.38 16.67
CA PRO A 333 5.73 9.19 16.04
C PRO A 333 5.51 10.07 14.80
N TYR A 334 6.29 11.10 14.63
CA TYR A 334 6.21 12.01 13.47
C TYR A 334 7.05 11.57 12.27
N GLY A 335 7.73 10.43 12.34
CA GLY A 335 8.39 9.77 11.22
C GLY A 335 9.41 10.63 10.43
N GLY A 336 9.92 11.70 11.03
CA GLY A 336 10.89 12.61 10.38
C GLY A 336 10.28 13.90 9.83
N ALA A 337 8.99 14.17 10.02
CA ALA A 337 8.35 15.43 9.63
C ALA A 337 9.04 16.65 10.27
N ASP A 338 9.50 17.60 9.43
CA ASP A 338 10.25 18.78 9.85
C ASP A 338 9.97 19.95 8.88
N LEU A 339 9.08 20.86 9.29
CA LEU A 339 8.63 21.97 8.45
C LEU A 339 9.78 22.90 8.03
N GLU A 340 10.73 23.18 8.92
CA GLU A 340 11.82 24.13 8.60
C GLU A 340 12.78 23.50 7.58
N LYS A 341 13.17 22.25 7.76
CA LYS A 341 13.95 21.53 6.75
C LYS A 341 13.20 21.32 5.46
N ALA A 342 11.87 21.04 5.52
CA ALA A 342 11.05 20.91 4.33
C ALA A 342 11.09 22.19 3.48
N LYS A 343 11.03 23.37 4.10
CA LYS A 343 11.14 24.67 3.39
C LYS A 343 12.50 24.88 2.72
N GLU A 344 13.56 24.32 3.31
CA GLU A 344 14.93 24.43 2.75
C GLU A 344 15.13 23.48 1.57
N VAL A 345 14.48 22.29 1.59
CA VAL A 345 14.68 21.22 0.61
C VAL A 345 13.69 21.29 -0.54
N ASN A 346 12.41 21.56 -0.23
CA ASN A 346 11.36 21.60 -1.26
C ASN A 346 11.69 22.62 -2.36
N LEU A 347 11.72 22.15 -3.61
CA LEU A 347 12.05 22.97 -4.79
C LEU A 347 13.43 23.61 -4.72
N SER A 348 14.37 23.04 -3.95
CA SER A 348 15.76 23.51 -3.92
C SER A 348 16.44 23.23 -5.27
N PRO A 349 17.45 24.05 -5.66
CA PRO A 349 18.21 23.84 -6.88
C PRO A 349 18.94 22.50 -6.92
#